data_af788f2a7d4a69f8c5002cad3b21e772
#
_entry.id   af788f2a7d4a69f8c5002cad3b21e772
#
_cell.length_a   1.000
_cell.length_b   1.000
_cell.length_c   1.000
_cell.angle_alpha   90.00
_cell.angle_beta   90.00
_cell.angle_gamma   90.00
#
_symmetry.space_group_name_H-M   'P 1'
#
loop_
_entity.id
_entity.type
_entity.pdbx_description
1 polymer ?
#
loop_
_entity_poly.entity_id
_entity_poly.type
_entity_poly.pdbx_seq_one_letter_code
_entity_poly.pdbx_strand_id
1 'polypeptide(L)'
;MAMKQPEHYILAIDQGTSVTRAMLFDHSGRKVIESEKSFPQYYPHNGWVEVDANEIWNSVQSVIASALIDAGVHPEYIDGIGISSQRETTVIWDKATGQPIYHAIGWLSKQTAPIAKQMVAAGYAELIHEHTGLVIDSYFSATKVRWLLDHVDGAQARAEKLSLI
;
A
#
# COMPACT_ATOMS: atom_id res chain seq x y z
N MET A 1 -30.56 -12.44 -35.34
CA MET A 1 -29.17 -12.28 -34.90
C MET A 1 -29.21 -12.20 -33.36
N ALA A 2 -28.78 -13.25 -32.63
CA ALA A 2 -28.75 -13.21 -31.19
C ALA A 2 -27.76 -12.13 -30.78
N MET A 3 -28.16 -11.14 -30.02
CA MET A 3 -27.25 -10.16 -29.44
C MET A 3 -26.31 -10.93 -28.50
N LYS A 4 -24.99 -10.90 -28.80
CA LYS A 4 -23.99 -11.44 -27.91
C LYS A 4 -24.15 -10.70 -26.59
N GLN A 5 -24.39 -11.41 -25.50
CA GLN A 5 -24.40 -10.77 -24.18
C GLN A 5 -23.07 -10.08 -23.96
N PRO A 6 -23.04 -8.90 -23.35
CA PRO A 6 -21.80 -8.23 -23.03
C PRO A 6 -20.90 -9.16 -22.20
N GLU A 7 -19.63 -9.21 -22.55
CA GLU A 7 -18.66 -10.00 -21.82
C GLU A 7 -18.32 -9.29 -20.53
N HIS A 8 -18.31 -10.00 -19.40
CA HIS A 8 -18.02 -9.49 -18.08
C HIS A 8 -16.61 -9.87 -17.67
N TYR A 9 -15.99 -9.10 -16.77
CA TYR A 9 -14.57 -9.19 -16.45
C TYR A 9 -14.31 -9.08 -14.95
N ILE A 10 -13.16 -9.60 -14.51
CA ILE A 10 -12.61 -9.35 -13.20
C ILE A 10 -11.42 -8.39 -13.36
N LEU A 11 -11.40 -7.32 -12.58
CA LEU A 11 -10.28 -6.39 -12.48
C LEU A 11 -9.36 -6.84 -11.35
N ALA A 12 -8.11 -7.16 -11.67
CA ALA A 12 -7.07 -7.42 -10.69
C ALA A 12 -6.11 -6.22 -10.60
N ILE A 13 -5.87 -5.74 -9.39
CA ILE A 13 -4.93 -4.65 -9.10
C ILE A 13 -3.76 -5.21 -8.32
N ASP A 14 -2.54 -5.02 -8.81
CA ASP A 14 -1.31 -5.35 -8.11
C ASP A 14 -0.54 -4.06 -7.80
N GLN A 15 -0.61 -3.61 -6.55
CA GLN A 15 0.11 -2.44 -6.07
C GLN A 15 1.47 -2.88 -5.51
N GLY A 16 2.49 -2.93 -6.37
CA GLY A 16 3.85 -3.35 -6.00
C GLY A 16 4.67 -2.26 -5.33
N THR A 17 5.95 -2.54 -5.09
CA THR A 17 6.88 -1.65 -4.37
C THR A 17 7.21 -0.38 -5.17
N SER A 18 7.30 -0.47 -6.51
CA SER A 18 7.70 0.63 -7.39
C SER A 18 6.81 0.78 -8.62
N VAL A 19 5.87 -0.12 -8.81
CA VAL A 19 4.98 -0.16 -9.97
C VAL A 19 3.61 -0.67 -9.54
N THR A 20 2.57 -0.08 -10.09
CA THR A 20 1.19 -0.54 -9.96
C THR A 20 0.74 -1.13 -11.29
N ARG A 21 -0.01 -2.25 -11.25
CA ARG A 21 -0.61 -2.88 -12.42
C ARG A 21 -2.10 -3.04 -12.25
N ALA A 22 -2.83 -2.91 -13.35
CA ALA A 22 -4.21 -3.33 -13.46
C ALA A 22 -4.34 -4.32 -14.62
N MET A 23 -5.03 -5.42 -14.36
CA MET A 23 -5.24 -6.49 -15.34
C MET A 23 -6.74 -6.82 -15.42
N LEU A 24 -7.25 -6.99 -16.62
CA LEU A 24 -8.60 -7.51 -16.84
C LEU A 24 -8.50 -9.00 -17.23
N PHE A 25 -9.33 -9.80 -16.57
CA PHE A 25 -9.50 -11.22 -16.86
C PHE A 25 -10.92 -11.51 -17.31
N ASP A 26 -11.06 -12.35 -18.35
CA ASP A 26 -12.37 -12.88 -18.75
C ASP A 26 -12.80 -14.05 -17.85
N HIS A 27 -14.01 -14.55 -18.03
CA HIS A 27 -14.56 -15.66 -17.25
C HIS A 27 -13.82 -17.00 -17.42
N SER A 28 -12.97 -17.12 -18.43
CA SER A 28 -12.10 -18.29 -18.61
C SER A 28 -10.78 -18.17 -17.82
N GLY A 29 -10.54 -17.04 -17.16
CA GLY A 29 -9.29 -16.72 -16.45
C GLY A 29 -8.18 -16.27 -17.39
N ARG A 30 -8.48 -15.94 -18.64
CA ARG A 30 -7.49 -15.43 -19.60
C ARG A 30 -7.31 -13.92 -19.35
N LYS A 31 -6.05 -13.49 -19.26
CA LYS A 31 -5.72 -12.06 -19.21
C LYS A 31 -6.04 -11.40 -20.56
N VAL A 32 -6.92 -10.41 -20.54
CA VAL A 32 -7.35 -9.62 -21.71
C VAL A 32 -6.41 -8.47 -21.96
N ILE A 33 -6.06 -7.74 -20.92
CA ILE A 33 -5.16 -6.58 -20.98
C ILE A 33 -4.42 -6.41 -19.66
N GLU A 34 -3.32 -5.68 -19.72
CA GLU A 34 -2.55 -5.22 -18.58
C GLU A 34 -2.09 -3.79 -18.83
N SER A 35 -2.22 -2.94 -17.82
CA SER A 35 -1.67 -1.60 -17.78
C SER A 35 -0.80 -1.44 -16.56
N GLU A 36 0.34 -0.78 -16.69
CA GLU A 36 1.26 -0.54 -15.58
C GLU A 36 1.70 0.91 -15.50
N LYS A 37 2.02 1.36 -14.29
CA LYS A 37 2.57 2.68 -14.02
C LYS A 37 3.51 2.65 -12.84
N SER A 38 4.73 3.15 -13.05
CA SER A 38 5.71 3.36 -11.99
C SER A 38 5.39 4.62 -11.20
N PHE A 39 5.85 4.67 -9.96
CA PHE A 39 5.84 5.84 -9.09
C PHE A 39 7.20 5.99 -8.39
N PRO A 40 7.60 7.24 -8.02
CA PRO A 40 8.91 7.49 -7.43
C PRO A 40 9.04 6.94 -6.02
N GLN A 41 10.27 6.58 -5.67
CA GLN A 41 10.69 6.31 -4.30
C GLN A 41 11.63 7.41 -3.85
N TYR A 42 11.54 7.80 -2.59
CA TYR A 42 12.34 8.86 -1.98
C TYR A 42 13.34 8.27 -0.98
N TYR A 43 14.54 8.80 -0.99
CA TYR A 43 15.67 8.32 -0.16
C TYR A 43 16.25 9.50 0.64
N PRO A 44 15.50 10.07 1.63
CA PRO A 44 15.90 11.29 2.32
C PRO A 44 17.20 11.13 3.12
N HIS A 45 17.48 9.92 3.58
CA HIS A 45 18.72 9.57 4.29
C HIS A 45 19.22 8.18 3.87
N ASN A 46 20.46 7.86 4.18
CA ASN A 46 21.03 6.55 3.87
C ASN A 46 20.22 5.42 4.52
N GLY A 47 19.74 4.49 3.70
CA GLY A 47 18.91 3.36 4.11
C GLY A 47 17.44 3.68 4.40
N TRP A 48 17.00 4.94 4.21
CA TRP A 48 15.59 5.30 4.28
C TRP A 48 14.93 5.11 2.93
N VAL A 49 13.72 4.60 2.92
CA VAL A 49 12.92 4.42 1.71
C VAL A 49 11.50 4.87 2.02
N GLU A 50 11.05 5.89 1.31
CA GLU A 50 9.74 6.50 1.48
C GLU A 50 9.02 6.61 0.13
N VAL A 51 7.70 6.68 0.17
CA VAL A 51 6.84 6.86 -1.01
C VAL A 51 5.72 7.84 -0.66
N ASP A 52 5.38 8.74 -1.56
CA ASP A 52 4.17 9.54 -1.40
C ASP A 52 2.92 8.66 -1.65
N ALA A 53 2.07 8.53 -0.64
CA ALA A 53 0.85 7.72 -0.73
C ALA A 53 -0.14 8.27 -1.79
N ASN A 54 -0.12 9.58 -2.07
CA ASN A 54 -0.93 10.18 -3.14
C ASN A 54 -0.43 9.74 -4.52
N GLU A 55 0.88 9.58 -4.71
CA GLU A 55 1.43 9.06 -5.97
C GLU A 55 1.08 7.58 -6.17
N ILE A 56 1.08 6.77 -5.11
CA ILE A 56 0.55 5.40 -5.16
C ILE A 56 -0.90 5.43 -5.62
N TRP A 57 -1.75 6.24 -4.99
CA TRP A 57 -3.17 6.34 -5.32
C TRP A 57 -3.40 6.81 -6.76
N ASN A 58 -2.68 7.83 -7.20
CA ASN A 58 -2.73 8.31 -8.57
C ASN A 58 -2.28 7.25 -9.59
N SER A 59 -1.31 6.41 -9.23
CA SER A 59 -0.89 5.31 -10.09
C SER A 59 -1.99 4.25 -10.23
N VAL A 60 -2.68 3.89 -9.12
CA VAL A 60 -3.82 2.97 -9.12
C VAL A 60 -4.94 3.47 -10.04
N GLN A 61 -5.37 4.72 -9.85
CA GLN A 61 -6.41 5.32 -10.70
C GLN A 61 -6.01 5.31 -12.17
N SER A 62 -4.76 5.65 -12.47
CA SER A 62 -4.26 5.71 -13.85
C SER A 62 -4.29 4.35 -14.52
N VAL A 63 -3.79 3.28 -13.87
CA VAL A 63 -3.73 1.95 -14.49
C VAL A 63 -5.13 1.34 -14.68
N ILE A 64 -6.06 1.60 -13.76
CA ILE A 64 -7.46 1.19 -13.91
C ILE A 64 -8.09 1.87 -15.14
N ALA A 65 -7.95 3.20 -15.23
CA ALA A 65 -8.50 3.95 -16.35
C ALA A 65 -7.90 3.49 -17.68
N SER A 66 -6.57 3.32 -17.76
CA SER A 66 -5.90 2.83 -18.95
C SER A 66 -6.38 1.43 -19.35
N ALA A 67 -6.44 0.49 -18.40
CA ALA A 67 -6.88 -0.87 -18.69
C ALA A 67 -8.31 -0.92 -19.25
N LEU A 68 -9.23 -0.15 -18.69
CA LEU A 68 -10.62 -0.08 -19.16
C LEU A 68 -10.73 0.57 -20.55
N ILE A 69 -10.02 1.68 -20.76
CA ILE A 69 -10.03 2.41 -22.04
C ILE A 69 -9.43 1.54 -23.15
N ASP A 70 -8.25 0.97 -22.91
CA ASP A 70 -7.51 0.20 -23.93
C ASP A 70 -8.21 -1.11 -24.28
N ALA A 71 -8.97 -1.71 -23.32
CA ALA A 71 -9.80 -2.87 -23.58
C ALA A 71 -11.18 -2.51 -24.20
N GLY A 72 -11.57 -1.23 -24.22
CA GLY A 72 -12.91 -0.81 -24.62
C GLY A 72 -14.00 -1.34 -23.70
N VAL A 73 -13.70 -1.57 -22.41
CA VAL A 73 -14.59 -2.14 -21.41
C VAL A 73 -15.20 -1.03 -20.57
N HIS A 74 -16.54 -1.00 -20.51
CA HIS A 74 -17.23 -0.06 -19.62
C HIS A 74 -17.22 -0.59 -18.17
N PRO A 75 -17.09 0.28 -17.14
CA PRO A 75 -17.01 -0.13 -15.73
C PRO A 75 -18.17 -1.03 -15.25
N GLU A 76 -19.36 -0.90 -15.84
CA GLU A 76 -20.53 -1.74 -15.51
C GLU A 76 -20.34 -3.22 -15.85
N TYR A 77 -19.35 -3.57 -16.67
CA TYR A 77 -19.00 -4.95 -17.02
C TYR A 77 -17.91 -5.55 -16.12
N ILE A 78 -17.55 -4.87 -15.04
CA ILE A 78 -16.64 -5.38 -14.02
C ILE A 78 -17.45 -6.03 -12.89
N ASP A 79 -17.41 -7.37 -12.82
CA ASP A 79 -18.14 -8.14 -11.81
C ASP A 79 -17.48 -8.13 -10.44
N GLY A 80 -16.17 -7.90 -10.40
CA GLY A 80 -15.43 -7.89 -9.14
C GLY A 80 -14.03 -7.33 -9.28
N ILE A 81 -13.47 -6.92 -8.14
CA ILE A 81 -12.10 -6.39 -8.05
C ILE A 81 -11.31 -7.21 -7.05
N GLY A 82 -10.17 -7.75 -7.48
CA GLY A 82 -9.17 -8.37 -6.63
C GLY A 82 -7.98 -7.44 -6.44
N ILE A 83 -7.46 -7.33 -5.21
CA ILE A 83 -6.34 -6.44 -4.89
C ILE A 83 -5.22 -7.22 -4.23
N SER A 84 -4.02 -7.11 -4.77
CA SER A 84 -2.76 -7.44 -4.14
C SER A 84 -1.98 -6.15 -3.87
N SER A 85 -1.31 -6.06 -2.71
CA SER A 85 -0.51 -4.88 -2.39
C SER A 85 0.83 -5.27 -1.76
N GLN A 86 1.81 -4.37 -1.83
CA GLN A 86 3.01 -4.48 -1.00
C GLN A 86 2.61 -4.51 0.48
N ARG A 87 3.20 -5.46 1.25
CA ARG A 87 2.96 -5.55 2.71
C ARG A 87 3.94 -4.68 3.46
N GLU A 88 3.62 -4.33 4.72
CA GLU A 88 4.47 -3.62 5.68
C GLU A 88 4.87 -2.19 5.32
N THR A 89 4.57 -1.70 4.12
CA THR A 89 4.67 -0.26 3.83
C THR A 89 3.56 0.47 4.60
N THR A 90 3.96 1.40 5.47
CA THR A 90 3.05 1.98 6.48
C THR A 90 2.65 3.40 6.09
N VAL A 91 1.36 3.64 6.05
CA VAL A 91 0.73 4.95 5.84
C VAL A 91 -0.12 5.28 7.05
N ILE A 92 -0.05 6.53 7.53
CA ILE A 92 -1.01 7.09 8.48
C ILE A 92 -1.64 8.33 7.83
N TRP A 93 -2.96 8.44 7.90
CA TRP A 93 -3.68 9.59 7.33
C TRP A 93 -4.72 10.16 8.29
N ASP A 94 -5.05 11.40 8.06
CA ASP A 94 -6.10 12.12 8.79
C ASP A 94 -7.48 11.67 8.33
N LYS A 95 -8.34 11.26 9.27
CA LYS A 95 -9.69 10.75 8.98
C LYS A 95 -10.60 11.77 8.30
N ALA A 96 -10.47 13.03 8.65
CA ALA A 96 -11.36 14.08 8.15
C ALA A 96 -11.02 14.49 6.72
N THR A 97 -9.72 14.51 6.40
CA THR A 97 -9.22 15.01 5.12
C THR A 97 -8.82 13.89 4.14
N GLY A 98 -8.57 12.68 4.64
CA GLY A 98 -8.00 11.57 3.86
C GLY A 98 -6.53 11.80 3.46
N GLN A 99 -5.88 12.87 3.96
CA GLN A 99 -4.51 13.18 3.59
C GLN A 99 -3.51 12.44 4.46
N PRO A 100 -2.44 11.85 3.86
CA PRO A 100 -1.33 11.29 4.61
C PRO A 100 -0.68 12.36 5.48
N ILE A 101 -0.31 12.00 6.72
CA ILE A 101 0.38 12.93 7.63
C ILE A 101 1.89 13.01 7.34
N TYR A 102 2.41 12.04 6.61
CA TYR A 102 3.80 11.89 6.20
C TYR A 102 3.88 10.95 4.99
N HIS A 103 5.03 10.87 4.34
CA HIS A 103 5.27 9.83 3.33
C HIS A 103 5.06 8.42 3.92
N ALA A 104 4.60 7.50 3.10
CA ALA A 104 4.56 6.09 3.45
C ALA A 104 5.99 5.59 3.72
N ILE A 105 6.22 4.98 4.88
CA ILE A 105 7.52 4.37 5.19
C ILE A 105 7.55 2.98 4.55
N GLY A 106 8.41 2.81 3.54
CA GLY A 106 8.54 1.57 2.78
C GLY A 106 9.02 0.39 3.63
N TRP A 107 8.65 -0.81 3.24
CA TRP A 107 9.06 -2.05 3.93
C TRP A 107 10.59 -2.26 3.91
N LEU A 108 11.29 -1.75 2.90
CA LEU A 108 12.74 -1.78 2.78
C LEU A 108 13.46 -0.77 3.69
N SER A 109 12.74 0.22 4.24
CA SER A 109 13.34 1.32 5.00
C SER A 109 13.97 0.84 6.30
N LYS A 110 15.16 1.33 6.59
CA LYS A 110 15.89 1.09 7.84
C LYS A 110 15.74 2.23 8.86
N GLN A 111 14.88 3.24 8.57
CA GLN A 111 14.74 4.40 9.45
C GLN A 111 14.25 4.05 10.86
N THR A 112 13.54 2.93 11.02
CA THR A 112 13.02 2.48 12.33
C THR A 112 13.92 1.41 13.00
N ALA A 113 15.06 1.07 12.42
CA ALA A 113 15.99 0.10 12.99
C ALA A 113 16.46 0.44 14.44
N PRO A 114 16.64 1.72 14.82
CA PRO A 114 16.93 2.06 16.22
C PRO A 114 15.81 1.67 17.18
N ILE A 115 14.56 1.85 16.80
CA ILE A 115 13.38 1.45 17.61
C ILE A 115 13.36 -0.07 17.78
N ALA A 116 13.56 -0.82 16.68
CA ALA A 116 13.61 -2.27 16.74
C ALA A 116 14.71 -2.76 17.69
N LYS A 117 15.91 -2.17 17.64
CA LYS A 117 17.02 -2.49 18.56
C LYS A 117 16.66 -2.19 20.02
N GLN A 118 16.02 -1.07 20.30
CA GLN A 118 15.54 -0.72 21.65
C GLN A 118 14.55 -1.74 22.18
N MET A 119 13.59 -2.19 21.37
CA MET A 119 12.62 -3.21 21.76
C MET A 119 13.28 -4.55 22.08
N VAL A 120 14.27 -4.98 21.28
CA VAL A 120 15.04 -6.20 21.57
C VAL A 120 15.81 -6.06 22.88
N ALA A 121 16.51 -4.92 23.10
CA ALA A 121 17.25 -4.64 24.32
C ALA A 121 16.35 -4.57 25.57
N ALA A 122 15.08 -4.15 25.41
CA ALA A 122 14.09 -4.13 26.47
C ALA A 122 13.45 -5.52 26.75
N GLY A 123 13.85 -6.57 26.04
CA GLY A 123 13.43 -7.96 26.31
C GLY A 123 12.12 -8.37 25.64
N TYR A 124 11.60 -7.62 24.69
CA TYR A 124 10.32 -7.95 24.02
C TYR A 124 10.41 -9.05 22.97
N ALA A 125 11.61 -9.59 22.65
CA ALA A 125 11.80 -10.50 21.52
C ALA A 125 10.98 -11.80 21.69
N GLU A 126 11.03 -12.41 22.86
CA GLU A 126 10.31 -13.66 23.16
C GLU A 126 8.79 -13.44 23.11
N LEU A 127 8.29 -12.40 23.79
CA LEU A 127 6.87 -12.04 23.79
C LEU A 127 6.31 -11.86 22.37
N ILE A 128 7.02 -11.09 21.54
CA ILE A 128 6.59 -10.85 20.16
C ILE A 128 6.60 -12.15 19.35
N HIS A 129 7.65 -12.95 19.50
CA HIS A 129 7.74 -14.22 18.78
C HIS A 129 6.64 -15.21 19.18
N GLU A 130 6.37 -15.35 20.47
CA GLU A 130 5.30 -16.24 20.98
C GLU A 130 3.90 -15.85 20.45
N HIS A 131 3.62 -14.54 20.36
CA HIS A 131 2.29 -14.07 19.94
C HIS A 131 2.10 -13.98 18.42
N THR A 132 3.19 -13.82 17.65
CA THR A 132 3.10 -13.52 16.22
C THR A 132 3.90 -14.47 15.31
N GLY A 133 4.83 -15.24 15.88
CA GLY A 133 5.80 -16.01 15.11
C GLY A 133 6.89 -15.16 14.44
N LEU A 134 6.88 -13.82 14.63
CA LEU A 134 7.78 -12.89 13.96
C LEU A 134 8.94 -12.49 14.86
N VAL A 135 9.99 -11.95 14.22
CA VAL A 135 11.10 -11.28 14.90
C VAL A 135 10.84 -9.78 14.98
N ILE A 136 11.56 -9.07 15.88
CA ILE A 136 11.52 -7.61 15.91
C ILE A 136 12.49 -7.06 14.85
N ASP A 137 11.96 -6.40 13.82
CA ASP A 137 12.74 -5.76 12.74
C ASP A 137 12.05 -4.49 12.25
N SER A 138 12.84 -3.59 11.65
CA SER A 138 12.34 -2.41 10.95
C SER A 138 11.47 -2.72 9.72
N TYR A 139 11.48 -3.96 9.26
CA TYR A 139 10.62 -4.45 8.20
C TYR A 139 9.14 -4.31 8.56
N PHE A 140 8.75 -4.63 9.81
CA PHE A 140 7.37 -4.68 10.26
C PHE A 140 6.78 -3.32 10.62
N SER A 141 5.46 -3.19 10.48
CA SER A 141 4.74 -1.92 10.55
C SER A 141 4.77 -1.25 11.92
N ALA A 142 4.80 -2.01 13.02
CA ALA A 142 4.69 -1.45 14.37
C ALA A 142 5.77 -0.39 14.69
N THR A 143 7.01 -0.64 14.30
CA THR A 143 8.11 0.32 14.51
C THR A 143 7.96 1.57 13.66
N LYS A 144 7.35 1.46 12.48
CA LYS A 144 7.07 2.59 11.57
C LYS A 144 5.95 3.47 12.11
N VAL A 145 4.87 2.86 12.62
CA VAL A 145 3.81 3.60 13.32
C VAL A 145 4.41 4.38 14.50
N ARG A 146 5.23 3.73 15.34
CA ARG A 146 5.86 4.41 16.48
C ARG A 146 6.74 5.57 16.02
N TRP A 147 7.54 5.37 14.97
CA TRP A 147 8.37 6.42 14.42
C TRP A 147 7.53 7.63 13.94
N LEU A 148 6.46 7.38 13.18
CA LEU A 148 5.57 8.44 12.69
C LEU A 148 4.94 9.23 13.84
N LEU A 149 4.49 8.55 14.89
CA LEU A 149 3.91 9.23 16.07
C LEU A 149 4.92 10.09 16.83
N ASP A 150 6.20 9.69 16.83
CA ASP A 150 7.27 10.40 17.54
C ASP A 150 7.85 11.58 16.74
N HIS A 151 7.84 11.52 15.40
CA HIS A 151 8.59 12.45 14.56
C HIS A 151 7.72 13.38 13.72
N VAL A 152 6.42 13.10 13.59
CA VAL A 152 5.49 13.98 12.88
C VAL A 152 4.78 14.87 13.89
N ASP A 153 4.92 16.18 13.71
CA ASP A 153 4.37 17.19 14.64
C ASP A 153 2.87 16.96 14.90
N GLY A 154 2.51 16.84 16.18
CA GLY A 154 1.15 16.65 16.61
C GLY A 154 0.53 15.28 16.34
N ALA A 155 1.25 14.34 15.71
CA ALA A 155 0.71 13.02 15.35
C ALA A 155 0.25 12.23 16.58
N GLN A 156 1.04 12.21 17.66
CA GLN A 156 0.69 11.52 18.91
C GLN A 156 -0.64 12.05 19.49
N ALA A 157 -0.76 13.36 19.62
CA ALA A 157 -1.98 13.99 20.17
C ALA A 157 -3.21 13.78 19.26
N ARG A 158 -3.01 13.71 17.95
CA ARG A 158 -4.08 13.39 16.98
C ARG A 158 -4.50 11.93 17.07
N ALA A 159 -3.56 11.01 17.26
CA ALA A 159 -3.84 9.60 17.46
C ALA A 159 -4.65 9.35 18.75
N GLU A 160 -4.31 10.00 19.85
CA GLU A 160 -5.06 9.95 21.12
C GLU A 160 -6.51 10.44 20.97
N LYS A 161 -6.76 11.38 20.08
CA LYS A 161 -8.11 11.87 19.73
C LYS A 161 -8.82 11.01 18.67
N LEU A 162 -8.23 9.89 18.28
CA LEU A 162 -8.74 8.99 17.24
C LEU A 162 -9.01 9.69 15.89
N SER A 163 -8.25 10.72 15.56
CA SER A 163 -8.36 11.47 14.30
C SER A 163 -7.42 10.97 13.20
N LEU A 164 -6.62 9.95 13.48
CA LEU A 164 -5.74 9.26 12.52
C LEU A 164 -6.18 7.81 12.27
N ILE A 165 -5.84 7.30 11.09
CA ILE A 165 -5.92 5.88 10.68
C ILE A 165 -4.58 5.48 10.14
#